data_b8e427577191bb97214946dca7e305c9
#
_entry.id   b8e427577191bb97214946dca7e305c9
#
_cell.length_a   1.000
_cell.length_b   1.000
_cell.length_c   1.000
_cell.angle_alpha   90.00
_cell.angle_beta   90.00
_cell.angle_gamma   90.00
#
_symmetry.space_group_name_H-M   'P 1'
#
loop_
_entity.id
_entity.type
_entity.pdbx_description
1 polymer ?
#
loop_
_entity_poly.entity_id
_entity_poly.type
_entity_poly.pdbx_seq_one_letter_code
_entity_poly.pdbx_strand_id
1 'polypeptide(L)'
;NDIEMRFFDTTFYDVSDSYVNSDKYKMGNLAVKSFDSRPEDGVEYIKSKEQLYADFRKEMEDFKPDVLMASAMESTVTFTREVLRSVRDLRVPTVLGGVFATYASKLAMSYDEIDYVCVGEAEDIIVPLVQRIKAGEKVNDLAGMCVKDKDGNISQAPIASPFDLNKNPRFDATLYDESRLYRPMAGKMYRMFPIETHRGCPLVCSFCNSPVQNVMYKQETGARYFRGKSIKKV
;
A
#
# COMPACT_ATOMS: atom_id res chain seq x y z
N ASN A 1 -13.89 -14.18 -11.80
CA ASN A 1 -14.32 -13.18 -10.81
C ASN A 1 -14.50 -11.86 -11.54
N ASP A 2 -15.71 -11.30 -11.51
CA ASP A 2 -16.08 -10.08 -12.22
C ASP A 2 -15.68 -8.83 -11.39
N ILE A 3 -14.40 -8.77 -10.98
CA ILE A 3 -13.82 -7.62 -10.29
C ILE A 3 -12.92 -6.89 -11.29
N GLU A 4 -13.32 -5.68 -11.66
CA GLU A 4 -12.48 -4.75 -12.40
C GLU A 4 -11.64 -3.94 -11.41
N MET A 5 -10.38 -3.70 -11.73
CA MET A 5 -9.46 -2.93 -10.89
C MET A 5 -8.80 -1.84 -11.72
N ARG A 6 -8.75 -0.63 -11.15
CA ARG A 6 -7.92 0.47 -11.66
C ARG A 6 -6.89 0.88 -10.64
N PHE A 7 -5.73 1.25 -11.13
CA PHE A 7 -4.61 1.71 -10.31
C PHE A 7 -4.35 3.19 -10.57
N PHE A 8 -4.36 3.99 -9.51
CA PHE A 8 -4.00 5.40 -9.56
C PHE A 8 -2.59 5.60 -9.01
N ASP A 9 -1.65 5.98 -9.85
CA ASP A 9 -0.25 6.16 -9.48
C ASP A 9 0.05 7.62 -9.12
N THR A 10 0.43 7.87 -7.88
CA THR A 10 0.74 9.22 -7.38
C THR A 10 2.20 9.64 -7.60
N THR A 11 3.02 8.82 -8.24
CA THR A 11 4.47 9.06 -8.38
C THR A 11 4.81 10.31 -9.19
N PHE A 12 3.96 10.65 -10.17
CA PHE A 12 4.22 11.75 -11.11
C PHE A 12 3.70 13.10 -10.63
N TYR A 13 3.38 13.23 -9.35
CA TYR A 13 2.92 14.48 -8.75
C TYR A 13 3.93 14.99 -7.74
N ASP A 14 4.12 16.31 -7.69
CA ASP A 14 4.94 16.94 -6.66
C ASP A 14 4.20 16.95 -5.32
N VAL A 15 4.62 16.07 -4.45
CA VAL A 15 4.07 15.90 -3.10
C VAL A 15 5.16 16.11 -2.04
N SER A 16 6.21 16.83 -2.39
CA SER A 16 7.38 17.05 -1.54
C SER A 16 7.04 17.65 -0.17
N ASP A 17 6.00 18.45 -0.09
CA ASP A 17 5.53 19.05 1.16
C ASP A 17 4.77 18.07 2.07
N SER A 18 4.32 16.96 1.53
CA SER A 18 3.52 15.95 2.26
C SER A 18 4.37 14.84 2.89
N TYR A 19 5.67 14.79 2.63
CA TYR A 19 6.56 13.73 3.10
C TYR A 19 7.59 14.25 4.10
N VAL A 20 7.68 13.58 5.24
CA VAL A 20 8.82 13.72 6.17
C VAL A 20 10.14 13.32 5.51
N ASN A 21 10.07 12.44 4.51
CA ASN A 21 11.21 11.95 3.73
C ASN A 21 11.32 12.60 2.35
N SER A 22 10.90 13.86 2.20
CA SER A 22 11.13 14.62 0.98
C SER A 22 12.64 14.68 0.67
N ASP A 23 12.99 14.85 -0.59
CA ASP A 23 14.40 15.01 -0.99
C ASP A 23 15.07 16.18 -0.25
N LYS A 24 14.32 17.25 0.01
CA LYS A 24 14.76 18.38 0.82
C LYS A 24 15.14 17.97 2.25
N TYR A 25 14.31 17.11 2.90
CA TYR A 25 14.62 16.55 4.21
C TYR A 25 15.86 15.65 4.18
N LYS A 26 15.94 14.77 3.19
CA LYS A 26 17.09 13.86 3.02
C LYS A 26 18.38 14.60 2.76
N MET A 27 18.35 15.62 1.89
CA MET A 27 19.52 16.46 1.62
C MET A 27 19.96 17.25 2.84
N GLY A 28 19.04 17.86 3.60
CA GLY A 28 19.33 18.67 4.76
C GLY A 28 19.79 17.88 5.97
N ASN A 29 19.13 16.76 6.28
CA ASN A 29 19.34 16.05 7.53
C ASN A 29 20.19 14.77 7.42
N LEU A 30 20.17 14.11 6.24
CA LEU A 30 20.89 12.86 6.04
C LEU A 30 22.13 13.03 5.12
N ALA A 31 22.40 14.25 4.65
CA ALA A 31 23.46 14.54 3.69
C ALA A 31 23.41 13.63 2.43
N VAL A 32 22.22 13.17 2.06
CA VAL A 32 22.01 12.33 0.88
C VAL A 32 21.73 13.25 -0.31
N LYS A 33 22.53 13.14 -1.35
CA LYS A 33 22.31 13.86 -2.60
C LYS A 33 21.29 13.09 -3.44
N SER A 34 20.20 13.77 -3.83
CA SER A 34 19.23 13.19 -4.77
C SER A 34 19.89 12.88 -6.10
N PHE A 35 19.46 11.82 -6.74
CA PHE A 35 19.80 11.58 -8.14
C PHE A 35 19.01 12.57 -8.99
N ASP A 36 19.75 13.39 -9.73
CA ASP A 36 19.16 14.37 -10.63
C ASP A 36 18.86 13.66 -11.96
N SER A 37 17.59 13.26 -12.15
CA SER A 37 17.14 12.70 -13.42
C SER A 37 17.10 13.82 -14.45
N ARG A 38 17.88 13.67 -15.51
CA ARG A 38 17.89 14.65 -16.59
C ARG A 38 16.70 14.43 -17.51
N PRO A 39 16.18 15.48 -18.19
CA PRO A 39 15.09 15.33 -19.17
C PRO A 39 15.37 14.29 -20.25
N GLU A 40 16.62 14.15 -20.67
CA GLU A 40 17.06 13.14 -21.62
C GLU A 40 16.93 11.68 -21.10
N ASP A 41 16.77 11.47 -19.80
CA ASP A 41 16.55 10.15 -19.19
C ASP A 41 15.08 9.70 -19.27
N GLY A 42 14.19 10.50 -19.89
CA GLY A 42 12.79 10.14 -20.19
C GLY A 42 11.85 10.19 -18.98
N VAL A 43 12.30 10.77 -17.87
CA VAL A 43 11.46 10.93 -16.69
C VAL A 43 11.03 12.39 -16.60
N GLU A 44 9.91 12.71 -17.23
CA GLU A 44 9.29 14.03 -17.09
C GLU A 44 8.38 14.00 -15.85
N TYR A 45 8.80 14.66 -14.79
CA TYR A 45 7.94 15.01 -13.66
C TYR A 45 7.42 16.42 -13.98
N ILE A 46 6.20 16.79 -13.80
CA ILE A 46 5.54 16.87 -12.52
C ILE A 46 4.22 17.57 -12.73
N LYS A 47 3.17 16.95 -12.37
CA LYS A 47 1.91 17.61 -12.09
C LYS A 47 1.95 18.14 -10.65
N SER A 48 1.26 19.26 -10.38
CA SER A 48 1.18 19.79 -9.03
C SER A 48 0.31 18.90 -8.11
N LYS A 49 0.37 19.17 -6.81
CA LYS A 49 -0.46 18.50 -5.81
C LYS A 49 -1.96 18.80 -6.03
N GLU A 50 -2.31 20.00 -6.45
CA GLU A 50 -3.68 20.38 -6.81
C GLU A 50 -4.18 19.57 -8.02
N GLN A 51 -3.30 19.38 -9.00
CA GLN A 51 -3.60 18.54 -10.16
C GLN A 51 -3.81 17.08 -9.76
N LEU A 52 -3.06 16.57 -8.78
CA LEU A 52 -3.27 15.23 -8.23
C LEU A 52 -4.69 15.05 -7.70
N TYR A 53 -5.17 15.97 -6.88
CA TYR A 53 -6.51 15.87 -6.32
C TYR A 53 -7.60 15.95 -7.40
N ALA A 54 -7.40 16.80 -8.40
CA ALA A 54 -8.33 16.93 -9.54
C ALA A 54 -8.36 15.66 -10.39
N ASP A 55 -7.18 15.11 -10.73
CA ASP A 55 -7.05 13.90 -11.54
C ASP A 55 -7.60 12.68 -10.77
N PHE A 56 -7.32 12.58 -9.46
CA PHE A 56 -7.84 11.50 -8.63
C PHE A 56 -9.36 11.54 -8.50
N ARG A 57 -9.93 12.73 -8.27
CA ARG A 57 -11.39 12.91 -8.23
C ARG A 57 -12.03 12.51 -9.56
N LYS A 58 -11.45 12.97 -10.67
CA LYS A 58 -11.93 12.61 -12.01
C LYS A 58 -11.91 11.11 -12.22
N GLU A 59 -10.83 10.42 -11.83
CA GLU A 59 -10.74 8.96 -11.93
C GLU A 59 -11.82 8.26 -11.10
N MET A 60 -12.08 8.72 -9.88
CA MET A 60 -13.14 8.19 -9.02
C MET A 60 -14.54 8.39 -9.60
N GLU A 61 -14.80 9.55 -10.21
CA GLU A 61 -16.10 9.87 -10.84
C GLU A 61 -16.30 9.09 -12.14
N ASP A 62 -15.25 8.87 -12.93
CA ASP A 62 -15.29 8.12 -14.18
C ASP A 62 -15.42 6.61 -13.93
N PHE A 63 -14.65 6.06 -12.99
CA PHE A 63 -14.64 4.63 -12.70
C PHE A 63 -15.78 4.19 -11.77
N LYS A 64 -16.18 5.04 -10.83
CA LYS A 64 -17.24 4.78 -9.83
C LYS A 64 -17.00 3.47 -9.05
N PRO A 65 -15.86 3.34 -8.35
CA PRO A 65 -15.52 2.11 -7.67
C PRO A 65 -16.50 1.77 -6.55
N ASP A 66 -16.76 0.48 -6.35
CA ASP A 66 -17.51 -0.03 -5.19
C ASP A 66 -16.66 0.05 -3.90
N VAL A 67 -15.33 0.01 -4.03
CA VAL A 67 -14.36 0.05 -2.92
C VAL A 67 -13.09 0.78 -3.36
N LEU A 68 -12.60 1.67 -2.50
CA LEU A 68 -11.30 2.32 -2.64
C LEU A 68 -10.28 1.67 -1.72
N MET A 69 -9.12 1.30 -2.25
CA MET A 69 -8.06 0.67 -1.48
C MET A 69 -6.78 1.50 -1.51
N ALA A 70 -6.17 1.67 -0.35
CA ALA A 70 -4.89 2.33 -0.21
C ALA A 70 -3.92 1.49 0.60
N SER A 71 -2.62 1.61 0.31
CA SER A 71 -1.55 1.00 1.09
C SER A 71 -0.60 2.08 1.56
N ALA A 72 -0.30 2.12 2.86
CA ALA A 72 0.56 3.13 3.43
C ALA A 72 1.65 2.57 4.33
N MET A 73 2.78 3.28 4.32
CA MET A 73 3.82 3.20 5.34
C MET A 73 3.71 4.40 6.29
N GLU A 74 4.42 4.41 7.41
CA GLU A 74 4.45 5.53 8.34
C GLU A 74 4.84 6.86 7.65
N SER A 75 5.82 6.82 6.76
CA SER A 75 6.27 8.01 6.01
C SER A 75 5.26 8.51 4.97
N THR A 76 4.31 7.71 4.56
CA THR A 76 3.36 8.06 3.49
C THR A 76 1.91 8.20 3.97
N VAL A 77 1.59 7.80 5.20
CA VAL A 77 0.20 7.78 5.69
C VAL A 77 -0.44 9.16 5.70
N THR A 78 0.30 10.21 6.06
CA THR A 78 -0.23 11.58 6.05
C THR A 78 -0.67 12.00 4.66
N PHE A 79 0.18 11.78 3.67
CA PHE A 79 -0.15 12.04 2.27
C PHE A 79 -1.31 11.17 1.78
N THR A 80 -1.30 9.87 2.09
CA THR A 80 -2.40 8.96 1.75
C THR A 80 -3.73 9.50 2.27
N ARG A 81 -3.77 9.97 3.53
CA ARG A 81 -4.97 10.57 4.13
C ARG A 81 -5.42 11.84 3.41
N GLU A 82 -4.50 12.70 3.01
CA GLU A 82 -4.84 13.90 2.24
C GLU A 82 -5.52 13.55 0.91
N VAL A 83 -4.98 12.56 0.19
CA VAL A 83 -5.57 12.07 -1.07
C VAL A 83 -6.96 11.48 -0.82
N LEU A 84 -7.13 10.63 0.19
CA LEU A 84 -8.42 10.03 0.52
C LEU A 84 -9.48 11.07 0.93
N ARG A 85 -9.08 12.09 1.69
CA ARG A 85 -9.98 13.20 2.07
C ARG A 85 -10.50 13.98 0.87
N SER A 86 -9.70 14.14 -0.18
CA SER A 86 -10.10 14.90 -1.38
C SER A 86 -11.31 14.31 -2.10
N VAL A 87 -11.66 13.05 -1.84
CA VAL A 87 -12.79 12.33 -2.43
C VAL A 87 -13.77 11.75 -1.40
N ARG A 88 -13.65 12.10 -0.12
CA ARG A 88 -14.47 11.53 0.95
C ARG A 88 -15.97 11.82 0.80
N ASP A 89 -16.30 12.93 0.18
CA ASP A 89 -17.66 13.32 -0.16
C ASP A 89 -18.37 12.35 -1.14
N LEU A 90 -17.59 11.58 -1.93
CA LEU A 90 -18.13 10.54 -2.81
C LEU A 90 -18.62 9.30 -2.05
N ARG A 91 -18.32 9.19 -0.75
CA ARG A 91 -18.79 8.13 0.16
C ARG A 91 -18.48 6.71 -0.31
N VAL A 92 -17.37 6.54 -1.03
CA VAL A 92 -16.87 5.21 -1.41
C VAL A 92 -16.21 4.55 -0.20
N PRO A 93 -16.60 3.31 0.17
CA PRO A 93 -15.96 2.56 1.25
C PRO A 93 -14.45 2.45 1.05
N THR A 94 -13.68 2.87 2.06
CA THR A 94 -12.23 2.97 1.97
C THR A 94 -11.53 1.97 2.88
N VAL A 95 -10.64 1.17 2.29
CA VAL A 95 -9.83 0.16 2.99
C VAL A 95 -8.36 0.62 3.02
N LEU A 96 -7.77 0.69 4.19
CA LEU A 96 -6.34 0.93 4.37
C LEU A 96 -5.62 -0.38 4.69
N GLY A 97 -4.61 -0.71 3.91
CA GLY A 97 -3.67 -1.80 4.15
C GLY A 97 -2.22 -1.31 4.27
N GLY A 98 -1.29 -2.25 4.18
CA GLY A 98 0.15 -1.98 4.20
C GLY A 98 0.76 -2.02 5.59
N VAL A 99 2.03 -1.62 5.66
CA VAL A 99 2.85 -1.74 6.88
C VAL A 99 2.30 -0.88 8.01
N PHE A 100 1.87 0.36 7.73
CA PHE A 100 1.27 1.23 8.73
C PHE A 100 -0.01 0.62 9.32
N ALA A 101 -0.91 0.15 8.47
CA ALA A 101 -2.15 -0.51 8.89
C ALA A 101 -1.88 -1.75 9.77
N THR A 102 -0.84 -2.52 9.44
CA THR A 102 -0.48 -3.73 10.18
C THR A 102 0.00 -3.43 11.60
N TYR A 103 0.78 -2.37 11.81
CA TYR A 103 1.35 -2.06 13.14
C TYR A 103 0.56 -1.04 13.94
N ALA A 104 -0.28 -0.25 13.29
CA ALA A 104 -1.04 0.82 13.90
C ALA A 104 -2.54 0.77 13.55
N SER A 105 -3.13 -0.42 13.51
CA SER A 105 -4.52 -0.65 13.06
C SER A 105 -5.55 0.20 13.82
N LYS A 106 -5.43 0.31 15.14
CA LYS A 106 -6.33 1.15 15.96
C LYS A 106 -6.19 2.64 15.65
N LEU A 107 -4.97 3.11 15.42
CA LEU A 107 -4.72 4.49 15.00
C LEU A 107 -5.27 4.72 13.60
N ALA A 108 -5.06 3.80 12.67
CA ALA A 108 -5.61 3.87 11.32
C ALA A 108 -7.15 3.94 11.34
N MET A 109 -7.81 3.13 12.19
CA MET A 109 -9.27 3.17 12.38
C MET A 109 -9.79 4.44 13.06
N SER A 110 -8.94 5.25 13.67
CA SER A 110 -9.36 6.54 14.24
C SER A 110 -9.48 7.66 13.20
N TYR A 111 -9.03 7.43 11.98
CA TYR A 111 -9.09 8.40 10.90
C TYR A 111 -10.44 8.36 10.20
N ASP A 112 -11.07 9.52 10.01
CA ASP A 112 -12.43 9.64 9.45
C ASP A 112 -12.52 9.22 7.98
N GLU A 113 -11.41 9.29 7.26
CA GLU A 113 -11.31 8.87 5.86
C GLU A 113 -11.18 7.35 5.66
N ILE A 114 -11.05 6.56 6.74
CA ILE A 114 -10.85 5.11 6.69
C ILE A 114 -12.07 4.40 7.27
N ASP A 115 -12.69 3.53 6.48
CA ASP A 115 -13.84 2.72 6.91
C ASP A 115 -13.43 1.33 7.38
N TYR A 116 -12.36 0.77 6.80
CA TYR A 116 -11.83 -0.55 7.10
C TYR A 116 -10.31 -0.55 7.13
N VAL A 117 -9.72 -1.37 7.99
CA VAL A 117 -8.27 -1.59 8.00
C VAL A 117 -7.99 -3.08 7.82
N CYS A 118 -7.07 -3.40 6.90
CA CYS A 118 -6.60 -4.76 6.67
C CYS A 118 -5.22 -4.94 7.29
N VAL A 119 -5.12 -5.82 8.29
CA VAL A 119 -3.89 -6.12 9.04
C VAL A 119 -3.23 -7.38 8.48
N GLY A 120 -1.96 -7.29 8.17
CA GLY A 120 -1.20 -8.40 7.60
C GLY A 120 -1.33 -8.51 6.07
N GLU A 121 -1.30 -9.72 5.56
CA GLU A 121 -1.38 -10.00 4.12
C GLU A 121 -2.82 -10.10 3.64
N ALA A 122 -3.11 -9.53 2.49
CA ALA A 122 -4.47 -9.38 1.96
C ALA A 122 -4.78 -10.29 0.78
N GLU A 123 -3.83 -11.06 0.27
CA GLU A 123 -3.97 -11.80 -0.99
C GLU A 123 -5.18 -12.76 -0.99
N ASP A 124 -5.42 -13.48 0.10
CA ASP A 124 -6.58 -14.38 0.23
C ASP A 124 -7.85 -13.65 0.73
N ILE A 125 -7.72 -12.38 1.17
CA ILE A 125 -8.79 -11.62 1.81
C ILE A 125 -9.46 -10.64 0.86
N ILE A 126 -8.71 -10.08 -0.10
CA ILE A 126 -9.15 -8.93 -0.90
C ILE A 126 -10.40 -9.23 -1.73
N VAL A 127 -10.51 -10.42 -2.31
CA VAL A 127 -11.66 -10.80 -3.15
C VAL A 127 -12.93 -10.95 -2.30
N PRO A 128 -12.96 -11.77 -1.23
CA PRO A 128 -14.15 -11.85 -0.37
C PRO A 128 -14.48 -10.51 0.31
N LEU A 129 -13.47 -9.69 0.64
CA LEU A 129 -13.68 -8.35 1.20
C LEU A 129 -14.49 -7.45 0.25
N VAL A 130 -14.03 -7.32 -1.01
CA VAL A 130 -14.71 -6.51 -2.02
C VAL A 130 -16.14 -7.01 -2.27
N GLN A 131 -16.32 -8.33 -2.40
CA GLN A 131 -17.63 -8.93 -2.62
C GLN A 131 -18.61 -8.62 -1.48
N ARG A 132 -18.17 -8.77 -0.22
CA ARG A 132 -19.00 -8.47 0.95
C ARG A 132 -19.31 -6.98 1.08
N ILE A 133 -18.33 -6.10 0.88
CA ILE A 133 -18.58 -4.66 0.92
C ILE A 133 -19.62 -4.27 -0.14
N LYS A 134 -19.47 -4.76 -1.38
CA LYS A 134 -20.42 -4.52 -2.46
C LYS A 134 -21.82 -5.04 -2.14
N ALA A 135 -21.92 -6.18 -1.47
CA ALA A 135 -23.20 -6.77 -1.02
C ALA A 135 -23.78 -6.09 0.24
N GLY A 136 -23.07 -5.15 0.88
CA GLY A 136 -23.47 -4.56 2.15
C GLY A 136 -23.38 -5.53 3.34
N GLU A 137 -22.60 -6.59 3.20
CA GLU A 137 -22.41 -7.62 4.24
C GLU A 137 -21.33 -7.22 5.25
N LYS A 138 -21.35 -7.85 6.42
CA LYS A 138 -20.34 -7.65 7.44
C LYS A 138 -19.00 -8.26 7.02
N VAL A 139 -17.91 -7.59 7.41
CA VAL A 139 -16.53 -8.01 7.11
C VAL A 139 -15.68 -8.23 8.37
N ASN A 140 -16.27 -8.08 9.55
CA ASN A 140 -15.59 -8.15 10.84
C ASN A 140 -15.09 -9.57 11.22
N ASP A 141 -15.53 -10.59 10.53
CA ASP A 141 -15.10 -11.98 10.66
C ASP A 141 -14.05 -12.40 9.62
N LEU A 142 -13.78 -11.57 8.63
CA LEU A 142 -12.69 -11.81 7.69
C LEU A 142 -11.33 -11.62 8.39
N ALA A 143 -10.42 -12.55 8.12
CA ALA A 143 -9.11 -12.55 8.76
C ALA A 143 -8.37 -11.22 8.55
N GLY A 144 -7.75 -10.69 9.62
CA GLY A 144 -7.02 -9.43 9.60
C GLY A 144 -7.87 -8.17 9.49
N MET A 145 -9.20 -8.29 9.34
CA MET A 145 -10.03 -7.08 9.25
C MET A 145 -10.20 -6.42 10.62
N CYS A 146 -9.90 -5.13 10.64
CA CYS A 146 -10.15 -4.24 11.75
C CYS A 146 -11.28 -3.28 11.35
N VAL A 147 -12.33 -3.22 12.16
CA VAL A 147 -13.55 -2.47 11.88
C VAL A 147 -14.01 -1.68 13.11
N LYS A 148 -14.72 -0.60 12.87
CA LYS A 148 -15.37 0.20 13.92
C LYS A 148 -16.88 0.02 13.82
N ASP A 149 -17.52 -0.29 14.93
CA ASP A 149 -18.99 -0.40 15.00
C ASP A 149 -19.65 0.98 15.12
N LYS A 150 -20.98 0.99 15.17
CA LYS A 150 -21.78 2.23 15.26
C LYS A 150 -21.57 2.98 16.59
N ASP A 151 -21.14 2.27 17.62
CA ASP A 151 -20.88 2.81 18.95
C ASP A 151 -19.41 3.30 19.09
N GLY A 152 -18.61 3.15 18.03
CA GLY A 152 -17.20 3.56 18.01
C GLY A 152 -16.24 2.50 18.54
N ASN A 153 -16.70 1.30 18.90
CA ASN A 153 -15.83 0.23 19.37
C ASN A 153 -15.06 -0.37 18.19
N ILE A 154 -13.75 -0.52 18.36
CA ILE A 154 -12.87 -1.12 17.36
C ILE A 154 -12.67 -2.60 17.69
N SER A 155 -12.97 -3.46 16.73
CA SER A 155 -12.69 -4.89 16.79
C SER A 155 -11.75 -5.31 15.66
N GLN A 156 -10.89 -6.28 15.92
CA GLN A 156 -9.96 -6.83 14.93
C GLN A 156 -10.03 -8.35 14.96
N ALA A 157 -10.29 -8.94 13.80
CA ALA A 157 -10.20 -10.39 13.62
C ALA A 157 -8.73 -10.86 13.63
N PRO A 158 -8.43 -12.09 14.05
CA PRO A 158 -7.10 -12.67 13.91
C PRO A 158 -6.60 -12.59 12.48
N ILE A 159 -5.30 -12.40 12.28
CA ILE A 159 -4.70 -12.31 10.94
C ILE A 159 -4.77 -13.66 10.22
N ALA A 160 -4.76 -13.60 8.88
CA ALA A 160 -4.63 -14.80 8.06
C ALA A 160 -3.24 -15.43 8.21
N SER A 161 -3.14 -16.74 7.99
CA SER A 161 -1.83 -17.38 7.80
C SER A 161 -1.08 -16.75 6.64
N PRO A 162 0.27 -16.76 6.67
CA PRO A 162 1.07 -16.20 5.57
C PRO A 162 0.67 -16.83 4.22
N PHE A 163 0.40 -15.99 3.24
CA PHE A 163 -0.01 -16.40 1.90
C PHE A 163 1.08 -17.25 1.22
N ASP A 164 0.69 -18.30 0.51
CA ASP A 164 1.62 -19.09 -0.29
C ASP A 164 2.07 -18.30 -1.53
N LEU A 165 3.29 -17.80 -1.50
CA LEU A 165 3.87 -16.97 -2.56
C LEU A 165 3.92 -17.67 -3.92
N ASN A 166 3.83 -19.01 -3.98
CA ASN A 166 3.77 -19.74 -5.24
C ASN A 166 2.42 -19.60 -5.95
N LYS A 167 1.37 -19.19 -5.24
CA LYS A 167 0.06 -18.87 -5.81
C LYS A 167 -0.03 -17.47 -6.41
N ASN A 168 0.89 -16.56 -6.03
CA ASN A 168 0.88 -15.20 -6.59
C ASN A 168 0.92 -15.22 -8.13
N PRO A 169 0.14 -14.41 -8.82
CA PRO A 169 0.30 -14.18 -10.24
C PRO A 169 1.70 -13.59 -10.51
N ARG A 170 2.13 -13.63 -11.75
CA ARG A 170 3.32 -12.87 -12.16
C ARG A 170 3.01 -11.38 -12.04
N PHE A 171 4.04 -10.61 -11.71
CA PHE A 171 3.93 -9.16 -11.72
C PHE A 171 3.55 -8.66 -13.12
N ASP A 172 2.47 -7.90 -13.21
CA ASP A 172 2.02 -7.29 -14.45
C ASP A 172 2.54 -5.85 -14.53
N ALA A 173 3.59 -5.65 -15.33
CA ALA A 173 4.19 -4.34 -15.52
C ALA A 173 3.31 -3.39 -16.34
N THR A 174 2.32 -3.90 -17.08
CA THR A 174 1.45 -3.07 -17.92
C THR A 174 0.47 -2.22 -17.12
N LEU A 175 0.30 -2.52 -15.81
CA LEU A 175 -0.47 -1.71 -14.87
C LEU A 175 0.22 -0.38 -14.51
N TYR A 176 1.49 -0.22 -14.85
CA TYR A 176 2.30 0.93 -14.46
C TYR A 176 2.83 1.64 -15.70
N ASP A 177 3.07 2.94 -15.57
CA ASP A 177 3.81 3.68 -16.60
C ASP A 177 5.21 3.09 -16.78
N GLU A 178 5.68 2.97 -18.03
CA GLU A 178 6.96 2.33 -18.33
C GLU A 178 8.15 3.05 -17.66
N SER A 179 8.05 4.36 -17.44
CA SER A 179 9.07 5.15 -16.74
C SER A 179 9.35 4.62 -15.31
N ARG A 180 8.38 3.94 -14.69
CA ARG A 180 8.55 3.29 -13.38
C ARG A 180 9.57 2.17 -13.37
N LEU A 181 9.89 1.61 -14.53
CA LEU A 181 10.91 0.57 -14.66
C LEU A 181 12.32 1.14 -14.75
N TYR A 182 12.47 2.44 -15.00
CA TYR A 182 13.78 3.07 -15.06
C TYR A 182 14.24 3.52 -13.69
N ARG A 183 15.40 3.03 -13.26
CA ARG A 183 15.94 3.28 -11.92
C ARG A 183 17.41 3.67 -11.98
N PRO A 184 17.83 4.69 -11.21
CA PRO A 184 19.21 5.06 -11.10
C PRO A 184 19.99 4.04 -10.26
N MET A 185 21.14 3.63 -10.78
CA MET A 185 22.10 2.79 -10.04
C MET A 185 23.52 3.18 -10.44
N ALA A 186 24.38 3.51 -9.47
CA ALA A 186 25.77 3.91 -9.68
C ALA A 186 25.94 5.06 -10.71
N GLY A 187 25.03 6.07 -10.67
CA GLY A 187 25.09 7.24 -11.56
C GLY A 187 24.61 6.99 -12.99
N LYS A 188 24.01 5.85 -13.27
CA LYS A 188 23.43 5.51 -14.58
C LYS A 188 21.98 5.08 -14.42
N MET A 189 21.18 5.30 -15.46
CA MET A 189 19.79 4.85 -15.52
C MET A 189 19.73 3.46 -16.15
N TYR A 190 19.02 2.56 -15.48
CA TYR A 190 18.79 1.17 -15.93
C TYR A 190 17.30 0.87 -16.00
N ARG A 191 16.90 0.09 -17.00
CA ARG A 191 15.58 -0.52 -17.03
C ARG A 191 15.62 -1.77 -16.16
N MET A 192 14.91 -1.71 -15.01
CA MET A 192 14.95 -2.74 -13.96
C MET A 192 13.53 -3.23 -13.66
N PHE A 193 13.38 -4.55 -13.58
CA PHE A 193 12.11 -5.19 -13.25
C PHE A 193 12.14 -5.70 -11.79
N PRO A 194 11.18 -5.31 -10.94
CA PRO A 194 11.13 -5.80 -9.57
C PRO A 194 10.68 -7.26 -9.53
N ILE A 195 11.44 -8.10 -8.84
CA ILE A 195 11.10 -9.52 -8.64
C ILE A 195 11.10 -9.80 -7.14
N GLU A 196 9.97 -10.29 -6.62
CA GLU A 196 9.87 -10.81 -5.27
C GLU A 196 10.23 -12.30 -5.26
N THR A 197 11.33 -12.65 -4.60
CA THR A 197 11.75 -14.04 -4.40
C THR A 197 11.37 -14.59 -3.04
N HIS A 198 11.36 -13.71 -2.03
CA HIS A 198 11.09 -14.03 -0.63
C HIS A 198 10.24 -12.91 0.00
N ARG A 199 9.49 -13.25 1.04
CA ARG A 199 8.79 -12.28 1.89
C ARG A 199 9.13 -12.52 3.35
N GLY A 200 9.34 -11.41 4.10
CA GLY A 200 9.86 -11.42 5.46
C GLY A 200 11.37 -11.39 5.51
N CYS A 201 11.93 -11.44 6.70
CA CYS A 201 13.38 -11.43 6.95
C CYS A 201 13.70 -12.37 8.11
N PRO A 202 14.77 -13.20 8.01
CA PRO A 202 15.15 -14.11 9.09
C PRO A 202 15.96 -13.42 10.20
N LEU A 203 16.43 -12.17 9.97
CA LEU A 203 17.27 -11.44 10.91
C LEU A 203 16.44 -10.79 12.02
N VAL A 204 17.09 -10.52 13.15
CA VAL A 204 16.46 -9.95 14.37
C VAL A 204 17.03 -8.57 14.70
N CYS A 205 17.20 -7.71 13.70
CA CYS A 205 17.76 -6.38 13.87
C CYS A 205 16.87 -5.51 14.78
N SER A 206 17.48 -4.84 15.77
CA SER A 206 16.77 -4.07 16.79
C SER A 206 16.07 -2.80 16.27
N PHE A 207 16.49 -2.29 15.13
CA PHE A 207 15.94 -1.09 14.46
C PHE A 207 14.89 -1.39 13.40
N CYS A 208 14.56 -2.66 13.17
CA CYS A 208 13.69 -3.09 12.08
C CYS A 208 12.38 -3.68 12.60
N ASN A 209 11.29 -3.47 11.88
CA ASN A 209 9.98 -4.02 12.20
C ASN A 209 9.78 -5.50 11.78
N SER A 210 10.64 -6.04 10.90
CA SER A 210 10.52 -7.43 10.43
C SER A 210 10.56 -8.48 11.56
N PRO A 211 11.39 -8.35 12.62
CA PRO A 211 11.32 -9.26 13.76
C PRO A 211 9.97 -9.29 14.46
N VAL A 212 9.34 -8.11 14.63
CA VAL A 212 8.01 -8.00 15.23
C VAL A 212 6.96 -8.72 14.37
N GLN A 213 7.06 -8.60 13.06
CA GLN A 213 6.18 -9.29 12.12
C GLN A 213 6.33 -10.82 12.21
N ASN A 214 7.57 -11.33 12.31
CA ASN A 214 7.80 -12.76 12.55
C ASN A 214 7.14 -13.24 13.85
N VAL A 215 7.25 -12.46 14.94
CA VAL A 215 6.63 -12.78 16.23
C VAL A 215 5.10 -12.78 16.11
N MET A 216 4.53 -11.74 15.52
CA MET A 216 3.08 -11.59 15.32
C MET A 216 2.48 -12.79 14.57
N TYR A 217 3.02 -13.13 13.41
CA TYR A 217 2.52 -14.28 12.64
C TYR A 217 2.72 -15.59 13.40
N LYS A 218 3.84 -15.77 14.09
CA LYS A 218 4.09 -16.98 14.88
C LYS A 218 3.09 -17.13 16.03
N GLN A 219 2.76 -16.04 16.71
CA GLN A 219 1.82 -16.04 17.84
C GLN A 219 0.38 -16.25 17.39
N GLU A 220 -0.07 -15.55 16.35
CA GLU A 220 -1.47 -15.59 15.93
C GLU A 220 -1.81 -16.78 15.04
N THR A 221 -0.86 -17.26 14.21
CA THR A 221 -1.15 -18.31 13.22
C THR A 221 -0.34 -19.59 13.41
N GLY A 222 0.65 -19.58 14.30
CA GLY A 222 1.62 -20.67 14.43
C GLY A 222 2.62 -20.79 13.28
N ALA A 223 2.44 -20.03 12.19
CA ALA A 223 3.22 -20.12 10.98
C ALA A 223 4.46 -19.24 11.00
N ARG A 224 5.47 -19.61 10.18
CA ARG A 224 6.66 -18.81 9.96
C ARG A 224 6.37 -17.76 8.87
N TYR A 225 6.65 -16.49 9.17
CA TYR A 225 6.43 -15.41 8.20
C TYR A 225 7.47 -15.37 7.07
N PHE A 226 8.78 -15.55 7.41
CA PHE A 226 9.84 -15.61 6.40
C PHE A 226 9.71 -16.85 5.53
N ARG A 227 9.48 -16.67 4.24
CA ARG A 227 9.31 -17.73 3.25
C ARG A 227 9.67 -17.26 1.84
N GLY A 228 9.96 -18.20 0.94
CA GLY A 228 10.35 -17.94 -0.44
C GLY A 228 9.43 -18.60 -1.45
N LYS A 229 9.50 -18.11 -2.68
CA LYS A 229 8.95 -18.79 -3.86
C LYS A 229 9.84 -19.99 -4.24
N SER A 230 9.25 -20.98 -4.86
CA SER A 230 10.02 -22.03 -5.52
C SER A 230 10.79 -21.46 -6.72
N ILE A 231 11.92 -22.06 -7.07
CA ILE A 231 12.74 -21.65 -8.23
C ILE A 231 11.91 -21.65 -9.53
N LYS A 232 10.94 -22.58 -9.66
CA LYS A 232 10.07 -22.64 -10.84
C LYS A 232 9.09 -21.45 -10.92
N LYS A 233 8.84 -20.75 -9.82
CA LYS A 233 7.90 -19.65 -9.75
C LYS A 233 8.59 -18.29 -9.89
N VAL A 234 9.87 -18.19 -9.59
CA VAL A 234 10.72 -17.02 -9.83
C VAL A 234 11.10 -16.96 -11.32
#